data_f90940ed1de92e2fd92cbc70f5742b0a
#
_entry.id   f90940ed1de92e2fd92cbc70f5742b0a
#
_cell.length_a   1.000
_cell.length_b   1.000
_cell.length_c   1.000
_cell.angle_alpha   90.00
_cell.angle_beta   90.00
_cell.angle_gamma   90.00
#
_symmetry.space_group_name_H-M   'P 1'
#
loop_
_entity.id
_entity.type
_entity.pdbx_description
1 polymer ?
#
loop_
_entity_poly.entity_id
_entity_poly.type
_entity_poly.pdbx_seq_one_letter_code
_entity_poly.pdbx_strand_id
1 'polypeptide(L)'
;MARTGMIYRKEFAANVADRFNEHEAFLAETRRFPARAAGNITTSAEDLARFASALLTNKLIQPKSRKAMLKPQVQIRTLHQFAFAANEPEGQEAARVGLAYGIGWGLLTKTPYGPAFFKEGHGDGAQNYMICFERRKACMILLTNSDNGEYAFRPLLETVFGNTFTPWEWEGYTPALIEAARKNR
;
A
#
# COMPACT_ATOMS: atom_id res chain seq x y z
N MET A 1 -7.05 -14.10 11.76
CA MET A 1 -7.62 -13.41 10.58
C MET A 1 -8.77 -14.25 10.04
N ALA A 2 -9.92 -14.17 10.69
CA ALA A 2 -11.10 -14.99 10.35
C ALA A 2 -11.86 -14.49 9.11
N ARG A 3 -11.70 -13.20 8.79
CA ARG A 3 -12.34 -12.53 7.63
C ARG A 3 -11.34 -12.26 6.50
N THR A 4 -10.42 -13.19 6.29
CA THR A 4 -9.38 -13.06 5.25
C THR A 4 -9.34 -14.33 4.41
N GLY A 5 -9.26 -14.18 3.09
CA GLY A 5 -9.15 -15.29 2.15
C GLY A 5 -8.49 -14.88 0.83
N MET A 6 -7.93 -15.85 0.12
CA MET A 6 -7.35 -15.66 -1.21
C MET A 6 -8.35 -15.96 -2.32
N ILE A 7 -9.53 -16.46 -1.97
CA ILE A 7 -10.66 -16.71 -2.86
C ILE A 7 -11.93 -16.19 -2.20
N TYR A 8 -12.95 -15.91 -3.02
CA TYR A 8 -14.26 -15.55 -2.51
C TYR A 8 -14.86 -16.70 -1.70
N ARG A 9 -15.45 -16.36 -0.56
CA ARG A 9 -16.16 -17.28 0.34
C ARG A 9 -17.55 -16.74 0.63
N LYS A 10 -18.56 -17.61 0.61
CA LYS A 10 -19.97 -17.22 0.80
C LYS A 10 -20.23 -16.50 2.14
N GLU A 11 -19.51 -16.88 3.19
CA GLU A 11 -19.61 -16.25 4.50
C GLU A 11 -19.13 -14.79 4.54
N PHE A 12 -18.46 -14.32 3.49
CA PHE A 12 -18.07 -12.91 3.35
C PHE A 12 -19.13 -12.04 2.69
N ALA A 13 -20.15 -12.64 2.05
CA ALA A 13 -21.10 -11.94 1.18
C ALA A 13 -21.77 -10.71 1.82
N ALA A 14 -22.12 -10.81 3.11
CA ALA A 14 -22.77 -9.70 3.83
C ALA A 14 -21.81 -8.55 4.21
N ASN A 15 -20.51 -8.68 3.95
CA ASN A 15 -19.51 -7.71 4.38
C ASN A 15 -18.43 -7.46 3.31
N VAL A 16 -18.70 -7.80 2.07
CA VAL A 16 -17.84 -7.40 0.92
C VAL A 16 -18.29 -6.01 0.50
N ALA A 17 -17.37 -5.09 0.43
CA ALA A 17 -17.65 -3.74 -0.04
C ALA A 17 -17.92 -3.75 -1.55
N ASP A 18 -18.92 -3.02 -1.97
CA ASP A 18 -19.13 -2.67 -3.36
C ASP A 18 -17.98 -1.79 -3.86
N ARG A 19 -17.75 -1.78 -5.17
CA ARG A 19 -16.68 -1.01 -5.80
C ARG A 19 -17.27 0.06 -6.71
N PHE A 20 -16.61 1.19 -6.76
CA PHE A 20 -17.03 2.36 -7.52
C PHE A 20 -15.88 2.88 -8.37
N ASN A 21 -16.20 3.29 -9.60
CA ASN A 21 -15.21 3.94 -10.47
C ASN A 21 -14.97 5.41 -10.07
N GLU A 22 -14.19 6.12 -10.88
CA GLU A 22 -13.87 7.55 -10.67
C GLU A 22 -15.08 8.49 -10.76
N HIS A 23 -16.18 8.06 -11.36
CA HIS A 23 -17.45 8.78 -11.44
C HIS A 23 -18.47 8.35 -10.39
N GLU A 24 -18.02 7.61 -9.36
CA GLU A 24 -18.85 7.01 -8.31
C GLU A 24 -19.94 6.06 -8.85
N ALA A 25 -19.76 5.55 -10.06
CA ALA A 25 -20.65 4.54 -10.62
C ALA A 25 -20.25 3.15 -10.11
N PHE A 26 -21.26 2.36 -9.76
CA PHE A 26 -21.07 0.99 -9.29
C PHE A 26 -20.38 0.12 -10.31
N LEU A 27 -19.37 -0.60 -9.86
CA LEU A 27 -18.71 -1.67 -10.58
C LEU A 27 -19.23 -3.02 -10.09
N ALA A 28 -19.05 -4.06 -10.89
CA ALA A 28 -19.49 -5.40 -10.50
C ALA A 28 -18.81 -5.87 -9.20
N GLU A 29 -19.53 -6.68 -8.42
CA GLU A 29 -18.96 -7.33 -7.23
C GLU A 29 -17.70 -8.12 -7.55
N THR A 30 -16.71 -8.06 -6.66
CA THR A 30 -15.49 -8.86 -6.81
C THR A 30 -15.67 -10.24 -6.23
N ARG A 31 -15.95 -11.22 -7.06
CA ARG A 31 -15.97 -12.64 -6.68
C ARG A 31 -14.85 -13.38 -7.38
N ARG A 32 -13.68 -13.43 -6.77
CA ARG A 32 -12.51 -14.09 -7.34
C ARG A 32 -12.39 -15.51 -6.80
N PHE A 33 -12.52 -16.50 -7.66
CA PHE A 33 -12.43 -17.92 -7.29
C PHE A 33 -11.03 -18.51 -7.48
N PRO A 34 -10.27 -18.21 -8.56
CA PRO A 34 -8.90 -18.69 -8.65
C PRO A 34 -7.99 -17.93 -7.69
N ALA A 35 -7.30 -18.64 -6.82
CA ALA A 35 -6.26 -18.03 -5.99
C ALA A 35 -5.09 -17.55 -6.86
N ARG A 36 -4.64 -16.33 -6.61
CA ARG A 36 -3.45 -15.73 -7.26
C ARG A 36 -2.56 -15.12 -6.21
N ALA A 37 -1.26 -15.05 -6.47
CA ALA A 37 -0.31 -14.46 -5.54
C ALA A 37 -0.48 -12.93 -5.39
N ALA A 38 -0.95 -12.25 -6.43
CA ALA A 38 -1.18 -10.81 -6.42
C ALA A 38 -2.66 -10.48 -6.64
N GLY A 39 -3.15 -9.44 -5.95
CA GLY A 39 -4.46 -8.83 -6.18
C GLY A 39 -5.67 -9.65 -5.74
N ASN A 40 -5.49 -10.74 -5.02
CA ASN A 40 -6.62 -11.65 -4.67
C ASN A 40 -7.00 -11.62 -3.19
N ILE A 41 -6.20 -11.04 -2.31
CA ILE A 41 -6.52 -11.06 -0.90
C ILE A 41 -7.79 -10.24 -0.64
N THR A 42 -8.79 -10.89 -0.06
CA THR A 42 -9.98 -10.22 0.50
C THR A 42 -9.81 -10.23 2.01
N THR A 43 -9.87 -9.07 2.64
CA THR A 43 -9.62 -8.93 4.08
C THR A 43 -10.47 -7.80 4.67
N SER A 44 -10.61 -7.78 5.98
CA SER A 44 -11.18 -6.66 6.70
C SER A 44 -10.08 -5.75 7.28
N ALA A 45 -10.41 -4.48 7.53
CA ALA A 45 -9.49 -3.55 8.19
C ALA A 45 -9.01 -4.09 9.54
N GLU A 46 -9.89 -4.75 10.31
CA GLU A 46 -9.56 -5.38 11.59
C GLU A 46 -8.52 -6.50 11.45
N ASP A 47 -8.69 -7.39 10.47
CA ASP A 47 -7.75 -8.49 10.24
C ASP A 47 -6.39 -7.97 9.76
N LEU A 48 -6.40 -6.95 8.89
CA LEU A 48 -5.16 -6.35 8.41
C LEU A 48 -4.43 -5.57 9.53
N ALA A 49 -5.18 -4.94 10.43
CA ALA A 49 -4.61 -4.28 11.61
C ALA A 49 -3.97 -5.30 12.57
N ARG A 50 -4.60 -6.44 12.77
CA ARG A 50 -4.01 -7.55 13.55
C ARG A 50 -2.72 -8.08 12.92
N PHE A 51 -2.71 -8.24 11.60
CA PHE A 51 -1.52 -8.64 10.85
C PHE A 51 -0.38 -7.62 11.01
N ALA A 52 -0.66 -6.34 10.78
CA ALA A 52 0.31 -5.25 10.91
C ALA A 52 0.88 -5.15 12.34
N SER A 53 0.02 -5.24 13.36
CA SER A 53 0.42 -5.26 14.76
C SER A 53 1.31 -6.47 15.09
N ALA A 54 0.97 -7.66 14.60
CA ALA A 54 1.76 -8.87 14.83
C ALA A 54 3.14 -8.78 14.15
N LEU A 55 3.21 -8.16 12.96
CA LEU A 55 4.47 -7.91 12.26
C LEU A 55 5.34 -6.89 13.01
N LEU A 56 4.76 -5.77 13.48
CA LEU A 56 5.46 -4.75 14.25
C LEU A 56 6.02 -5.28 15.58
N THR A 57 5.28 -6.19 16.23
CA THR A 57 5.62 -6.72 17.55
C THR A 57 6.39 -8.04 17.52
N ASN A 58 6.88 -8.46 16.35
CA ASN A 58 7.59 -9.74 16.15
C ASN A 58 6.80 -11.01 16.58
N LYS A 59 5.46 -10.94 16.49
CA LYS A 59 4.57 -12.07 16.83
C LYS A 59 4.14 -12.91 15.64
N LEU A 60 4.42 -12.43 14.41
CA LEU A 60 3.99 -13.09 13.18
C LEU A 60 5.00 -14.12 12.68
N ILE A 61 6.26 -13.74 12.67
CA ILE A 61 7.39 -14.53 12.16
C ILE A 61 8.60 -14.37 13.10
N GLN A 62 9.56 -15.27 12.96
CA GLN A 62 10.80 -15.19 13.75
C GLN A 62 11.51 -13.84 13.53
N PRO A 63 12.10 -13.24 14.58
CA PRO A 63 12.79 -11.95 14.48
C PRO A 63 13.86 -11.90 13.39
N LYS A 64 14.60 -13.01 13.19
CA LYS A 64 15.61 -13.15 12.13
C LYS A 64 14.97 -13.02 10.73
N SER A 65 13.84 -13.70 10.52
CA SER A 65 13.10 -13.65 9.25
C SER A 65 12.53 -12.25 8.98
N ARG A 66 11.94 -11.62 10.00
CA ARG A 66 11.45 -10.25 9.90
C ARG A 66 12.59 -9.27 9.56
N LYS A 67 13.73 -9.39 10.24
CA LYS A 67 14.91 -8.56 9.94
C LYS A 67 15.39 -8.74 8.49
N ALA A 68 15.37 -9.96 7.99
CA ALA A 68 15.73 -10.25 6.60
C ALA A 68 14.70 -9.65 5.62
N MET A 69 13.40 -9.74 5.91
CA MET A 69 12.33 -9.16 5.09
C MET A 69 12.42 -7.65 4.99
N LEU A 70 12.68 -6.97 6.10
CA LEU A 70 12.73 -5.51 6.17
C LEU A 70 14.14 -4.93 5.94
N LYS A 71 15.09 -5.75 5.51
CA LYS A 71 16.40 -5.28 5.03
C LYS A 71 16.28 -4.89 3.56
N PRO A 72 16.81 -3.71 3.15
CA PRO A 72 16.90 -3.35 1.75
C PRO A 72 17.61 -4.42 0.92
N GLN A 73 16.94 -4.94 -0.10
CA GLN A 73 17.47 -5.87 -1.09
C GLN A 73 17.79 -5.13 -2.39
N VAL A 74 16.93 -4.16 -2.75
CA VAL A 74 17.09 -3.31 -3.92
C VAL A 74 16.87 -1.87 -3.50
N GLN A 75 17.84 -1.00 -3.80
CA GLN A 75 17.70 0.44 -3.63
C GLN A 75 16.95 1.01 -4.82
N ILE A 76 15.87 1.74 -4.56
CA ILE A 76 15.09 2.41 -5.60
C ILE A 76 15.62 3.83 -5.79
N ARG A 77 15.85 4.19 -7.05
CA ARG A 77 16.36 5.52 -7.43
C ARG A 77 15.56 6.19 -8.53
N THR A 78 14.60 5.46 -9.12
CA THR A 78 13.75 5.98 -10.21
C THR A 78 12.90 7.16 -9.73
N LEU A 79 12.54 8.02 -10.66
CA LEU A 79 11.62 9.14 -10.40
C LEU A 79 10.20 8.63 -10.16
N HIS A 80 9.77 7.59 -10.89
CA HIS A 80 8.45 6.98 -10.77
C HIS A 80 8.55 5.49 -10.45
N GLN A 81 7.52 4.93 -9.86
CA GLN A 81 7.42 3.51 -9.51
C GLN A 81 7.48 2.62 -10.76
N PHE A 82 6.77 3.03 -11.81
CA PHE A 82 6.81 2.42 -13.12
C PHE A 82 7.49 3.38 -14.08
N ALA A 83 8.79 3.19 -14.28
CA ALA A 83 9.58 4.04 -15.17
C ALA A 83 9.02 4.01 -16.58
N PHE A 84 8.79 5.18 -17.16
CA PHE A 84 8.28 5.31 -18.53
C PHE A 84 9.39 5.21 -19.59
N ALA A 85 10.66 5.34 -19.17
CA ALA A 85 11.81 5.27 -20.06
C ALA A 85 13.00 4.62 -19.35
N ALA A 86 13.84 3.92 -20.11
CA ALA A 86 15.05 3.26 -19.61
C ALA A 86 16.08 4.24 -18.99
N ASN A 87 16.02 5.53 -19.34
CA ASN A 87 16.93 6.58 -18.89
C ASN A 87 16.22 7.66 -18.04
N GLU A 88 15.26 7.27 -17.24
CA GLU A 88 14.59 8.20 -16.35
C GLU A 88 15.59 8.76 -15.31
N PRO A 89 15.55 10.07 -15.02
CA PRO A 89 16.44 10.66 -14.01
C PRO A 89 16.17 10.10 -12.61
N GLU A 90 17.17 10.17 -11.74
CA GLU A 90 17.01 9.75 -10.34
C GLU A 90 16.02 10.66 -9.62
N GLY A 91 15.09 10.04 -8.86
CA GLY A 91 14.09 10.74 -8.06
C GLY A 91 14.67 11.28 -6.76
N GLN A 92 14.57 12.58 -6.54
CA GLN A 92 15.04 13.20 -5.29
C GLN A 92 14.26 12.72 -4.06
N GLU A 93 12.96 12.47 -4.20
CA GLU A 93 12.14 11.90 -3.11
C GLU A 93 12.65 10.53 -2.68
N ALA A 94 12.91 9.64 -3.63
CA ALA A 94 13.44 8.31 -3.37
C ALA A 94 14.77 8.35 -2.60
N ALA A 95 15.68 9.22 -3.00
CA ALA A 95 16.98 9.41 -2.34
C ALA A 95 16.82 9.98 -0.92
N ARG A 96 15.93 10.97 -0.74
CA ARG A 96 15.65 11.64 0.54
C ARG A 96 15.18 10.66 1.60
N VAL A 97 14.23 9.79 1.28
CA VAL A 97 13.65 8.84 2.24
C VAL A 97 14.38 7.51 2.29
N GLY A 98 15.39 7.31 1.44
CA GLY A 98 16.09 6.04 1.32
C GLY A 98 15.14 4.93 0.89
N LEU A 99 14.40 5.19 -0.21
CA LEU A 99 13.43 4.26 -0.76
C LEU A 99 14.10 2.98 -1.25
N ALA A 100 13.58 1.85 -0.85
CA ALA A 100 14.10 0.54 -1.20
C ALA A 100 12.99 -0.50 -1.24
N TYR A 101 13.30 -1.68 -1.76
CA TYR A 101 12.46 -2.85 -1.56
C TYR A 101 13.20 -3.91 -0.75
N GLY A 102 12.49 -4.49 0.21
CA GLY A 102 12.86 -5.69 0.92
C GLY A 102 12.17 -6.92 0.33
N ILE A 103 12.00 -7.96 1.12
CA ILE A 103 11.28 -9.16 0.68
C ILE A 103 9.78 -8.91 0.87
N GLY A 104 9.10 -8.54 -0.22
CA GLY A 104 7.65 -8.30 -0.26
C GLY A 104 7.19 -6.94 0.29
N TRP A 105 8.10 -6.03 0.65
CA TRP A 105 7.78 -4.73 1.25
C TRP A 105 8.53 -3.60 0.59
N GLY A 106 7.84 -2.50 0.34
CA GLY A 106 8.47 -1.21 0.13
C GLY A 106 9.03 -0.70 1.47
N LEU A 107 10.18 -0.07 1.44
CA LEU A 107 10.92 0.39 2.62
C LEU A 107 11.28 1.87 2.49
N LEU A 108 11.05 2.63 3.55
CA LEU A 108 11.55 3.98 3.72
C LEU A 108 12.55 3.95 4.89
N THR A 109 13.85 4.00 4.57
CA THR A 109 14.89 3.80 5.61
C THR A 109 15.20 5.06 6.39
N LYS A 110 14.77 6.24 5.93
CA LYS A 110 15.11 7.57 6.48
C LYS A 110 13.86 8.44 6.65
N THR A 111 12.89 8.00 7.44
CA THR A 111 11.75 8.87 7.79
C THR A 111 11.99 9.59 9.12
N PRO A 112 11.27 10.69 9.41
CA PRO A 112 11.34 11.37 10.72
C PRO A 112 11.00 10.44 11.90
N TYR A 113 10.25 9.38 11.63
CA TYR A 113 9.78 8.41 12.63
C TYR A 113 10.58 7.11 12.62
N GLY A 114 11.80 7.12 12.07
CA GLY A 114 12.64 5.95 11.88
C GLY A 114 12.26 5.16 10.64
N PRO A 115 12.80 3.95 10.46
CA PRO A 115 12.46 3.11 9.33
C PRO A 115 10.96 2.84 9.26
N ALA A 116 10.44 2.81 8.04
CA ALA A 116 9.07 2.43 7.76
C ALA A 116 9.03 1.35 6.66
N PHE A 117 7.98 0.57 6.66
CA PHE A 117 7.67 -0.35 5.58
C PHE A 117 6.23 -0.14 5.12
N PHE A 118 6.00 -0.30 3.83
CA PHE A 118 4.70 -0.05 3.24
C PHE A 118 4.33 -1.11 2.21
N LYS A 119 3.06 -1.18 1.93
CA LYS A 119 2.50 -1.97 0.84
C LYS A 119 1.25 -1.29 0.33
N GLU A 120 1.12 -1.31 -0.96
CA GLU A 120 -0.01 -0.78 -1.68
C GLU A 120 -0.65 -1.86 -2.55
N GLY A 121 -1.82 -1.58 -3.02
CA GLY A 121 -2.50 -2.39 -4.02
C GLY A 121 -3.71 -1.65 -4.54
N HIS A 122 -3.82 -1.60 -5.85
CA HIS A 122 -4.95 -0.98 -6.52
C HIS A 122 -5.48 -1.85 -7.66
N GLY A 123 -6.69 -1.62 -8.00
CA GLY A 123 -7.42 -2.22 -9.09
C GLY A 123 -8.75 -1.50 -9.24
N ASP A 124 -9.52 -1.85 -10.25
CA ASP A 124 -10.77 -1.16 -10.55
C ASP A 124 -11.67 -1.05 -9.31
N GLY A 125 -11.94 0.16 -8.86
CA GLY A 125 -12.76 0.47 -7.70
C GLY A 125 -12.21 0.00 -6.35
N ALA A 126 -10.89 -0.23 -6.23
CA ALA A 126 -10.28 -0.63 -4.96
C ALA A 126 -8.86 -0.09 -4.84
N GLN A 127 -8.66 0.91 -4.00
CA GLN A 127 -7.38 1.54 -3.74
C GLN A 127 -7.00 1.33 -2.28
N ASN A 128 -5.84 0.72 -2.04
CA ASN A 128 -5.45 0.31 -0.70
C ASN A 128 -4.00 0.70 -0.41
N TYR A 129 -3.75 1.13 0.82
CA TYR A 129 -2.44 1.54 1.27
C TYR A 129 -2.21 1.12 2.73
N MET A 130 -1.03 0.64 3.03
CA MET A 130 -0.60 0.38 4.40
C MET A 130 0.83 0.85 4.58
N ILE A 131 1.08 1.63 5.63
CA ILE A 131 2.42 2.03 6.06
C ILE A 131 2.57 1.84 7.57
N CYS A 132 3.73 1.34 7.97
CA CYS A 132 4.07 1.12 9.38
C CYS A 132 5.39 1.78 9.73
N PHE A 133 5.43 2.54 10.81
CA PHE A 133 6.62 3.22 11.34
C PHE A 133 7.16 2.44 12.54
N GLU A 134 8.34 1.84 12.38
CA GLU A 134 8.90 0.92 13.38
C GLU A 134 9.16 1.58 14.73
N ARG A 135 9.74 2.78 14.74
CA ARG A 135 10.04 3.50 15.98
C ARG A 135 8.79 3.99 16.71
N ARG A 136 7.77 4.39 15.96
CA ARG A 136 6.47 4.79 16.51
C ARG A 136 5.61 3.61 16.94
N LYS A 137 5.92 2.40 16.48
CA LYS A 137 5.10 1.20 16.66
C LYS A 137 3.65 1.42 16.22
N ALA A 138 3.48 2.14 15.14
CA ALA A 138 2.17 2.52 14.62
C ALA A 138 2.09 2.27 13.11
N CYS A 139 0.91 1.88 12.67
CA CYS A 139 0.59 1.73 11.25
C CYS A 139 -0.64 2.57 10.90
N MET A 140 -0.70 3.01 9.64
CA MET A 140 -1.93 3.44 9.02
C MET A 140 -2.32 2.42 7.96
N ILE A 141 -3.60 2.10 7.91
CA ILE A 141 -4.19 1.19 6.94
C ILE A 141 -5.36 1.93 6.31
N LEU A 142 -5.33 2.09 5.00
CA LEU A 142 -6.35 2.75 4.21
C LEU A 142 -6.90 1.73 3.22
N LEU A 143 -8.15 1.37 3.38
CA LEU A 143 -8.89 0.50 2.47
C LEU A 143 -10.03 1.31 1.89
N THR A 144 -10.04 1.47 0.59
CA THR A 144 -11.08 2.22 -0.11
C THR A 144 -11.75 1.35 -1.16
N ASN A 145 -12.98 1.68 -1.47
CA ASN A 145 -13.80 0.98 -2.46
C ASN A 145 -14.18 1.89 -3.64
N SER A 146 -13.30 2.82 -3.97
CA SER A 146 -13.48 3.75 -5.08
C SER A 146 -12.16 3.99 -5.79
N ASP A 147 -12.19 4.25 -7.10
CA ASP A 147 -11.03 4.72 -7.87
C ASP A 147 -10.56 6.11 -7.44
N ASN A 148 -11.34 6.81 -6.60
CA ASN A 148 -10.96 8.07 -5.98
C ASN A 148 -10.16 7.90 -4.67
N GLY A 149 -9.95 6.68 -4.19
CA GLY A 149 -9.36 6.40 -2.89
C GLY A 149 -7.95 6.99 -2.69
N GLU A 150 -7.14 7.03 -3.74
CA GLU A 150 -5.77 7.52 -3.69
C GLU A 150 -5.65 9.00 -3.30
N TYR A 151 -6.66 9.82 -3.62
CA TYR A 151 -6.69 11.23 -3.19
C TYR A 151 -6.71 11.40 -1.67
N ALA A 152 -7.20 10.39 -0.94
CA ALA A 152 -7.30 10.44 0.50
C ALA A 152 -6.00 9.99 1.23
N PHE A 153 -5.08 9.28 0.57
CA PHE A 153 -3.93 8.66 1.23
C PHE A 153 -3.02 9.69 1.89
N ARG A 154 -2.52 10.65 1.13
CA ARG A 154 -1.64 11.69 1.64
C ARG A 154 -2.28 12.55 2.73
N PRO A 155 -3.45 13.18 2.51
CA PRO A 155 -4.03 14.06 3.53
C PRO A 155 -4.38 13.30 4.82
N LEU A 156 -4.85 12.06 4.75
CA LEU A 156 -5.13 11.27 5.95
C LEU A 156 -3.85 10.88 6.69
N LEU A 157 -2.80 10.45 5.97
CA LEU A 157 -1.52 10.11 6.60
C LEU A 157 -0.89 11.33 7.28
N GLU A 158 -0.85 12.47 6.59
CA GLU A 158 -0.27 13.69 7.11
C GLU A 158 -1.09 14.32 8.26
N THR A 159 -2.41 14.12 8.27
CA THR A 159 -3.25 14.55 9.40
C THR A 159 -2.92 13.77 10.67
N VAL A 160 -2.66 12.46 10.56
CA VAL A 160 -2.41 11.60 11.72
C VAL A 160 -0.95 11.65 12.19
N PHE A 161 -0.01 11.65 11.26
CA PHE A 161 1.42 11.52 11.56
C PHE A 161 2.23 12.80 11.30
N GLY A 162 1.66 13.81 10.67
CA GLY A 162 2.41 14.92 10.10
C GLY A 162 3.16 14.51 8.85
N ASN A 163 4.14 15.32 8.42
CA ASN A 163 4.90 15.01 7.22
C ASN A 163 5.81 13.79 7.44
N THR A 164 5.50 12.71 6.78
CA THR A 164 6.24 11.44 6.84
C THR A 164 7.33 11.34 5.79
N PHE A 165 7.40 12.31 4.88
CA PHE A 165 8.24 12.30 3.69
C PHE A 165 8.00 11.09 2.77
N THR A 166 6.82 10.49 2.84
CA THR A 166 6.41 9.44 1.90
C THR A 166 6.60 9.93 0.45
N PRO A 167 7.16 9.12 -0.45
CA PRO A 167 7.49 9.56 -1.80
C PRO A 167 6.25 9.51 -2.71
N TRP A 168 5.30 10.41 -2.46
CA TRP A 168 4.01 10.48 -3.14
C TRP A 168 4.10 10.68 -4.65
N GLU A 169 5.13 11.40 -5.12
CA GLU A 169 5.40 11.54 -6.54
C GLU A 169 5.83 10.22 -7.16
N TRP A 170 6.77 9.53 -6.50
CA TRP A 170 7.22 8.22 -6.93
C TRP A 170 6.09 7.18 -6.95
N GLU A 171 5.23 7.18 -5.95
CA GLU A 171 4.07 6.28 -5.85
C GLU A 171 2.95 6.65 -6.86
N GLY A 172 2.97 7.82 -7.46
CA GLY A 172 1.94 8.30 -8.38
C GLY A 172 0.70 8.88 -7.70
N TYR A 173 0.75 9.14 -6.39
CA TYR A 173 -0.43 9.56 -5.60
C TYR A 173 -0.51 11.08 -5.39
N THR A 174 0.09 11.86 -6.27
CA THR A 174 -0.20 13.28 -6.33
C THR A 174 -1.43 13.53 -7.22
N PRO A 175 -2.27 14.55 -6.95
CA PRO A 175 -3.45 14.82 -7.78
C PRO A 175 -3.14 14.93 -9.27
N ALA A 176 -2.04 15.58 -9.63
CA ALA A 176 -1.64 15.73 -11.03
C ALA A 176 -1.31 14.39 -11.70
N LEU A 177 -0.64 13.47 -10.99
CA LEU A 177 -0.29 12.15 -11.52
C LEU A 177 -1.51 11.22 -11.58
N ILE A 178 -2.41 11.27 -10.60
CA ILE A 178 -3.68 10.54 -10.63
C ILE A 178 -4.51 10.97 -11.85
N GLU A 179 -4.65 12.28 -12.09
CA GLU A 179 -5.36 12.79 -13.27
C GLU A 179 -4.68 12.40 -14.59
N ALA A 180 -3.35 12.43 -14.64
CA ALA A 180 -2.61 12.01 -15.82
C ALA A 180 -2.80 10.52 -16.13
N ALA A 181 -2.78 9.67 -15.10
CA ALA A 181 -3.01 8.23 -15.24
C ALA A 181 -4.43 7.90 -15.75
N ARG A 182 -5.44 8.70 -15.33
CA ARG A 182 -6.83 8.55 -15.78
C ARG A 182 -7.02 8.88 -17.27
N LYS A 183 -6.34 9.90 -17.77
CA LYS A 183 -6.42 10.30 -19.19
C LYS A 183 -5.83 9.27 -20.15
N ASN A 184 -5.02 8.34 -19.63
CA ASN A 184 -4.32 7.30 -20.39
C ASN A 184 -5.00 5.92 -20.29
N ARG A 185 -6.14 5.82 -19.61
CA ARG A 185 -7.00 4.63 -19.51
C ARG A 185 -8.10 4.70 -20.56
#